data_fda9012eae664876aa26c48bd8d9644c
#
_entry.id   fda9012eae664876aa26c48bd8d9644c
#
_cell.length_a   1.000
_cell.length_b   1.000
_cell.length_c   1.000
_cell.angle_alpha   90.00
_cell.angle_beta   90.00
_cell.angle_gamma   90.00
#
_symmetry.space_group_name_H-M   'P 1'
#
loop_
_entity.id
_entity.type
_entity.pdbx_description
1 polymer ?
#
loop_
_entity_poly.entity_id
_entity_poly.type
_entity_poly.pdbx_seq_one_letter_code
_entity_poly.pdbx_strand_id
1 'polypeptide(L)'
;MEKIALLVDKVHQGKIFSEKYYERMRKLGELKIYDADSYDDKDYVRNFVAGSTVIVTTWGSPVIDKDILDACPDLKAVIHAAGSIKPVISDEFIARRIRITNSAVAIGEGVAETALGFAISACKGFYQLNRDTSSGIWRENAFDTVIDFYDINVGVISGGYVGRHMVKLLKNFHVNIYMYDPILTAEQISAIGAEKVSLEELLTKCDVVSVHAPSIPETDNMLHKGNLCLMKDKAVLINTARGSVINEQDLIDELKTGRLFACIDVTNPEPPVEDNELRRLDNVILTPHIAGTVSNGLKRIALHACEELERLVGGEKMRTEVNLDELARLA
;
A
#
# COMPACT_ATOMS: atom_id res chain seq x y z
N MET A 1 -10.36 25.32 -21.29
CA MET A 1 -11.13 24.29 -20.58
C MET A 1 -10.43 22.97 -20.84
N GLU A 2 -10.16 22.17 -19.80
CA GLU A 2 -9.46 20.90 -19.99
C GLU A 2 -10.34 19.88 -20.71
N LYS A 3 -9.69 18.99 -21.47
CA LYS A 3 -10.32 17.81 -22.08
C LYS A 3 -9.86 16.59 -21.32
N ILE A 4 -10.75 16.03 -20.52
CA ILE A 4 -10.45 14.96 -19.57
C ILE A 4 -10.94 13.63 -20.13
N ALA A 5 -10.05 12.67 -20.34
CA ALA A 5 -10.40 11.29 -20.68
C ALA A 5 -10.30 10.40 -19.46
N LEU A 6 -11.41 9.87 -18.95
CA LEU A 6 -11.41 8.84 -17.93
C LEU A 6 -11.22 7.48 -18.63
N LEU A 7 -9.96 7.08 -18.80
CA LEU A 7 -9.54 5.82 -19.44
C LEU A 7 -9.52 4.69 -18.40
N VAL A 8 -10.71 4.35 -17.94
CA VAL A 8 -10.96 3.31 -16.94
C VAL A 8 -12.06 2.41 -17.48
N ASP A 9 -11.88 1.09 -17.44
CA ASP A 9 -12.89 0.14 -17.88
C ASP A 9 -14.12 0.16 -16.97
N LYS A 10 -15.26 -0.33 -17.49
CA LYS A 10 -16.57 -0.30 -16.78
C LYS A 10 -16.53 -0.98 -15.42
N VAL A 11 -15.77 -2.06 -15.27
CA VAL A 11 -15.67 -2.83 -14.02
C VAL A 11 -15.03 -2.00 -12.92
N HIS A 12 -13.90 -1.34 -13.22
CA HIS A 12 -13.21 -0.47 -12.28
C HIS A 12 -13.98 0.85 -12.07
N GLN A 13 -14.61 1.40 -13.10
CA GLN A 13 -15.47 2.58 -12.94
C GLN A 13 -16.53 2.35 -11.87
N GLY A 14 -17.30 1.27 -11.97
CA GLY A 14 -18.37 0.95 -11.02
C GLY A 14 -17.91 0.75 -9.57
N LYS A 15 -16.65 0.34 -9.39
CA LYS A 15 -16.05 0.13 -8.07
C LYS A 15 -15.46 1.41 -7.46
N ILE A 16 -14.76 2.21 -8.27
CA ILE A 16 -13.96 3.36 -7.82
C ILE A 16 -14.76 4.65 -7.88
N PHE A 17 -15.40 4.91 -9.02
CA PHE A 17 -16.07 6.17 -9.29
C PHE A 17 -17.59 6.05 -9.10
N SER A 18 -18.23 7.18 -8.86
CA SER A 18 -19.68 7.34 -8.81
C SER A 18 -20.05 8.65 -9.48
N GLU A 19 -21.33 8.86 -9.75
CA GLU A 19 -21.82 10.09 -10.40
C GLU A 19 -21.33 11.36 -9.69
N LYS A 20 -21.24 11.35 -8.37
CA LYS A 20 -20.68 12.45 -7.59
C LYS A 20 -19.28 12.88 -8.05
N TYR A 21 -18.40 11.93 -8.40
CA TYR A 21 -17.05 12.21 -8.87
C TYR A 21 -17.04 12.62 -10.35
N TYR A 22 -17.90 12.05 -11.16
CA TYR A 22 -18.09 12.49 -12.56
C TYR A 22 -18.57 13.93 -12.64
N GLU A 23 -19.55 14.32 -11.83
CA GLU A 23 -20.02 15.71 -11.73
C GLU A 23 -18.90 16.66 -11.30
N ARG A 24 -18.04 16.21 -10.36
CA ARG A 24 -16.88 16.98 -9.90
C ARG A 24 -15.86 17.19 -11.03
N MET A 25 -15.57 16.16 -11.82
CA MET A 25 -14.67 16.24 -12.98
C MET A 25 -15.26 17.10 -14.10
N ARG A 26 -16.58 16.99 -14.39
CA ARG A 26 -17.27 17.82 -15.40
C ARG A 26 -17.21 19.33 -15.10
N LYS A 27 -17.10 19.72 -13.84
CA LYS A 27 -16.91 21.13 -13.46
C LYS A 27 -15.53 21.67 -13.85
N LEU A 28 -14.57 20.80 -14.05
CA LEU A 28 -13.17 21.14 -14.35
C LEU A 28 -12.88 21.13 -15.86
N GLY A 29 -13.68 20.43 -16.65
CA GLY A 29 -13.48 20.33 -18.08
C GLY A 29 -14.52 19.47 -18.81
N GLU A 30 -14.30 19.28 -20.11
CA GLU A 30 -15.06 18.33 -20.91
C GLU A 30 -14.63 16.90 -20.53
N LEU A 31 -15.53 16.12 -19.91
CA LEU A 31 -15.27 14.76 -19.48
C LEU A 31 -15.76 13.75 -20.49
N LYS A 32 -14.85 12.92 -21.01
CA LYS A 32 -15.17 11.69 -21.74
C LYS A 32 -14.99 10.51 -20.80
N ILE A 33 -15.93 9.58 -20.79
CA ILE A 33 -15.90 8.36 -19.96
C ILE A 33 -15.76 7.17 -20.90
N TYR A 34 -14.75 6.32 -20.69
CA TYR A 34 -14.50 5.13 -21.51
C TYR A 34 -15.65 4.14 -21.39
N ASP A 35 -16.17 3.68 -22.52
CA ASP A 35 -17.39 2.86 -22.58
C ASP A 35 -17.12 1.45 -23.11
N ALA A 36 -16.11 0.76 -22.54
CA ALA A 36 -15.82 -0.65 -22.82
C ALA A 36 -15.35 -1.39 -21.56
N ASP A 37 -15.43 -2.73 -21.61
CA ASP A 37 -15.05 -3.62 -20.51
C ASP A 37 -13.57 -4.03 -20.57
N SER A 38 -12.91 -3.84 -21.73
CA SER A 38 -11.49 -4.15 -21.93
C SER A 38 -10.80 -3.07 -22.78
N TYR A 39 -9.48 -3.19 -22.93
CA TYR A 39 -8.63 -2.31 -23.74
C TYR A 39 -8.04 -3.04 -24.97
N ASP A 40 -8.64 -4.15 -25.40
CA ASP A 40 -8.13 -4.99 -26.48
C ASP A 40 -8.19 -4.27 -27.85
N ASP A 41 -9.20 -3.42 -28.06
CA ASP A 41 -9.30 -2.56 -29.24
C ASP A 41 -8.42 -1.31 -29.07
N LYS A 42 -7.18 -1.40 -29.52
CA LYS A 42 -6.19 -0.31 -29.43
C LYS A 42 -6.60 0.92 -30.24
N ASP A 43 -7.30 0.73 -31.38
CA ASP A 43 -7.76 1.84 -32.18
C ASP A 43 -8.89 2.59 -31.49
N TYR A 44 -9.79 1.88 -30.82
CA TYR A 44 -10.82 2.50 -30.00
C TYR A 44 -10.19 3.27 -28.83
N VAL A 45 -9.24 2.69 -28.09
CA VAL A 45 -8.51 3.37 -27.00
C VAL A 45 -7.86 4.66 -27.51
N ARG A 46 -7.10 4.59 -28.61
CA ARG A 46 -6.42 5.75 -29.20
C ARG A 46 -7.42 6.85 -29.62
N ASN A 47 -8.50 6.48 -30.29
CA ASN A 47 -9.52 7.42 -30.74
C ASN A 47 -10.28 8.05 -29.56
N PHE A 48 -10.52 7.28 -28.49
CA PHE A 48 -11.17 7.77 -27.27
C PHE A 48 -10.35 8.87 -26.59
N VAL A 49 -9.05 8.67 -26.42
CA VAL A 49 -8.18 9.65 -25.75
C VAL A 49 -7.77 10.82 -26.64
N ALA A 50 -7.97 10.72 -27.95
CA ALA A 50 -7.49 11.70 -28.91
C ALA A 50 -7.84 13.14 -28.54
N GLY A 51 -6.83 14.02 -28.53
CA GLY A 51 -6.93 15.43 -28.20
C GLY A 51 -7.19 15.72 -26.73
N SER A 52 -7.09 14.73 -25.84
CA SER A 52 -7.21 14.96 -24.39
C SER A 52 -6.00 15.70 -23.82
N THR A 53 -6.26 16.59 -22.87
CA THR A 53 -5.22 17.32 -22.12
C THR A 53 -4.91 16.67 -20.80
N VAL A 54 -5.82 15.84 -20.29
CA VAL A 54 -5.63 15.02 -19.07
C VAL A 54 -6.22 13.64 -19.31
N ILE A 55 -5.48 12.59 -18.89
CA ILE A 55 -5.97 11.21 -18.88
C ILE A 55 -6.03 10.75 -17.44
N VAL A 56 -7.16 10.19 -17.02
CA VAL A 56 -7.32 9.52 -15.72
C VAL A 56 -7.26 8.01 -15.96
N THR A 57 -6.36 7.31 -15.30
CA THR A 57 -6.14 5.87 -15.41
C THR A 57 -6.31 5.17 -14.06
N THR A 58 -6.38 3.82 -14.05
CA THR A 58 -6.41 2.99 -12.84
C THR A 58 -5.68 1.67 -13.07
N TRP A 59 -5.83 0.71 -12.15
CA TRP A 59 -5.33 -0.65 -12.37
C TRP A 59 -5.88 -1.23 -13.67
N GLY A 60 -5.03 -1.96 -14.38
CA GLY A 60 -5.40 -2.59 -15.66
C GLY A 60 -5.54 -1.63 -16.83
N SER A 61 -5.44 -0.31 -16.65
CA SER A 61 -5.40 0.63 -17.75
C SER A 61 -4.20 0.35 -18.67
N PRO A 62 -4.32 0.59 -19.98
CA PRO A 62 -3.25 0.32 -20.92
C PRO A 62 -2.03 1.21 -20.66
N VAL A 63 -0.88 0.75 -21.14
CA VAL A 63 0.34 1.57 -21.15
C VAL A 63 0.09 2.81 -22.01
N ILE A 64 0.43 3.98 -21.48
CA ILE A 64 0.43 5.24 -22.23
C ILE A 64 1.67 5.24 -23.12
N ASP A 65 1.51 4.61 -24.26
CA ASP A 65 2.57 4.40 -25.25
C ASP A 65 2.64 5.55 -26.26
N LYS A 66 3.55 5.39 -27.24
CA LYS A 66 3.76 6.39 -28.29
C LYS A 66 2.48 6.71 -29.06
N ASP A 67 1.64 5.72 -29.36
CA ASP A 67 0.42 5.91 -30.18
C ASP A 67 -0.61 6.74 -29.44
N ILE A 68 -0.78 6.49 -28.13
CA ILE A 68 -1.64 7.30 -27.25
C ILE A 68 -1.08 8.72 -27.12
N LEU A 69 0.23 8.85 -26.91
CA LEU A 69 0.89 10.15 -26.75
C LEU A 69 0.82 10.99 -28.03
N ASP A 70 0.96 10.38 -29.21
CA ASP A 70 0.83 11.06 -30.50
C ASP A 70 -0.62 11.50 -30.76
N ALA A 71 -1.61 10.76 -30.28
CA ALA A 71 -3.01 11.15 -30.33
C ALA A 71 -3.37 12.30 -29.36
N CYS A 72 -2.50 12.58 -28.39
CA CYS A 72 -2.71 13.59 -27.35
C CYS A 72 -1.52 14.59 -27.30
N PRO A 73 -1.26 15.39 -28.36
CA PRO A 73 -0.09 16.26 -28.41
C PRO A 73 -0.08 17.34 -27.31
N ASP A 74 -1.23 17.70 -26.78
CA ASP A 74 -1.39 18.70 -25.72
C ASP A 74 -1.57 18.07 -24.31
N LEU A 75 -1.19 16.78 -24.13
CA LEU A 75 -1.33 16.08 -22.86
C LEU A 75 -0.45 16.74 -21.78
N LYS A 76 -1.08 17.24 -20.74
CA LYS A 76 -0.43 17.92 -19.60
C LYS A 76 -0.10 16.98 -18.46
N ALA A 77 -0.99 16.03 -18.17
CA ALA A 77 -0.81 15.12 -17.06
C ALA A 77 -1.63 13.84 -17.21
N VAL A 78 -1.17 12.80 -16.52
CA VAL A 78 -1.93 11.58 -16.23
C VAL A 78 -2.22 11.54 -14.73
N ILE A 79 -3.48 11.38 -14.35
CA ILE A 79 -3.92 11.17 -12.97
C ILE A 79 -4.14 9.67 -12.80
N HIS A 80 -3.17 8.98 -12.17
CA HIS A 80 -3.27 7.54 -11.98
C HIS A 80 -4.01 7.22 -10.68
N ALA A 81 -5.27 6.84 -10.80
CA ALA A 81 -6.14 6.44 -9.69
C ALA A 81 -5.81 5.00 -9.21
N ALA A 82 -4.53 4.74 -8.92
CA ALA A 82 -4.02 3.50 -8.38
C ALA A 82 -2.65 3.72 -7.70
N GLY A 83 -2.03 2.66 -7.19
CA GLY A 83 -0.78 2.75 -6.42
C GLY A 83 0.45 2.94 -7.30
N SER A 84 0.89 1.89 -7.99
CA SER A 84 2.10 1.91 -8.82
C SER A 84 1.81 2.42 -10.22
N ILE A 85 2.61 3.38 -10.69
CA ILE A 85 2.52 3.90 -12.07
C ILE A 85 3.29 3.05 -13.09
N LYS A 86 4.18 2.16 -12.64
CA LYS A 86 5.05 1.37 -13.52
C LYS A 86 4.31 0.63 -14.64
N PRO A 87 3.12 0.03 -14.39
CA PRO A 87 2.38 -0.69 -15.43
C PRO A 87 1.77 0.21 -16.52
N VAL A 88 1.66 1.52 -16.29
CA VAL A 88 0.93 2.44 -17.19
C VAL A 88 1.82 3.44 -17.91
N ILE A 89 3.13 3.46 -17.63
CA ILE A 89 4.09 4.36 -18.29
C ILE A 89 4.99 3.59 -19.25
N SER A 90 5.40 4.26 -20.32
CA SER A 90 6.38 3.79 -21.31
C SER A 90 7.66 4.62 -21.29
N ASP A 91 8.72 4.15 -21.94
CA ASP A 91 9.95 4.93 -22.11
C ASP A 91 9.68 6.25 -22.85
N GLU A 92 8.76 6.23 -23.83
CA GLU A 92 8.33 7.43 -24.53
C GLU A 92 7.60 8.42 -23.61
N PHE A 93 6.77 7.92 -22.68
CA PHE A 93 6.12 8.74 -21.66
C PHE A 93 7.16 9.47 -20.80
N ILE A 94 8.18 8.72 -20.34
CA ILE A 94 9.27 9.26 -19.52
C ILE A 94 10.08 10.30 -20.33
N ALA A 95 10.39 10.01 -21.60
CA ALA A 95 11.14 10.90 -22.47
C ALA A 95 10.42 12.24 -22.72
N ARG A 96 9.09 12.21 -22.85
CA ARG A 96 8.26 13.43 -23.00
C ARG A 96 8.04 14.18 -21.69
N ARG A 97 8.47 13.64 -20.56
CA ARG A 97 8.33 14.24 -19.22
C ARG A 97 6.90 14.66 -18.88
N ILE A 98 5.93 13.84 -19.30
CA ILE A 98 4.53 14.06 -18.95
C ILE A 98 4.35 13.91 -17.43
N ARG A 99 3.67 14.86 -16.80
CA ARG A 99 3.39 14.81 -15.38
C ARG A 99 2.45 13.65 -15.06
N ILE A 100 2.72 12.96 -13.98
CA ILE A 100 1.87 11.87 -13.52
C ILE A 100 1.74 11.88 -12.00
N THR A 101 0.55 11.62 -11.49
CA THR A 101 0.29 11.38 -10.06
C THR A 101 -0.03 9.92 -9.81
N ASN A 102 0.04 9.50 -8.55
CA ASN A 102 -0.51 8.23 -8.09
C ASN A 102 -1.43 8.43 -6.87
N SER A 103 -2.19 7.41 -6.51
CA SER A 103 -3.08 7.42 -5.34
C SER A 103 -2.51 6.62 -4.17
N ALA A 104 -1.19 6.39 -4.13
CA ALA A 104 -0.53 5.61 -3.08
C ALA A 104 -0.83 6.17 -1.67
N VAL A 105 -0.96 7.48 -1.54
CA VAL A 105 -1.31 8.15 -0.28
C VAL A 105 -2.70 7.74 0.21
N ALA A 106 -3.68 7.73 -0.68
CA ALA A 106 -5.06 7.36 -0.36
C ALA A 106 -5.23 5.86 -0.07
N ILE A 107 -4.47 5.01 -0.79
CA ILE A 107 -4.39 3.57 -0.54
C ILE A 107 -3.71 3.30 0.79
N GLY A 108 -2.63 4.02 1.08
CA GLY A 108 -1.80 3.86 2.27
C GLY A 108 -2.55 4.10 3.58
N GLU A 109 -3.61 4.91 3.58
CA GLU A 109 -4.49 5.06 4.74
C GLU A 109 -5.15 3.72 5.11
N GLY A 110 -5.73 3.02 4.15
CA GLY A 110 -6.36 1.71 4.39
C GLY A 110 -5.35 0.65 4.82
N VAL A 111 -4.15 0.66 4.23
CA VAL A 111 -3.06 -0.25 4.62
C VAL A 111 -2.66 -0.03 6.07
N ALA A 112 -2.46 1.21 6.51
CA ALA A 112 -2.08 1.52 7.88
C ALA A 112 -3.21 1.19 8.88
N GLU A 113 -4.47 1.43 8.51
CA GLU A 113 -5.64 1.03 9.32
C GLU A 113 -5.70 -0.48 9.52
N THR A 114 -5.44 -1.26 8.46
CA THR A 114 -5.39 -2.73 8.52
C THR A 114 -4.22 -3.21 9.38
N ALA A 115 -3.03 -2.63 9.19
CA ALA A 115 -1.84 -2.97 9.98
C ALA A 115 -2.06 -2.69 11.47
N LEU A 116 -2.70 -1.57 11.84
CA LEU A 116 -3.07 -1.27 13.22
C LEU A 116 -4.11 -2.28 13.75
N GLY A 117 -5.11 -2.63 12.94
CA GLY A 117 -6.09 -3.65 13.29
C GLY A 117 -5.44 -5.01 13.58
N PHE A 118 -4.48 -5.42 12.76
CA PHE A 118 -3.66 -6.61 12.99
C PHE A 118 -2.85 -6.50 14.27
N ALA A 119 -2.17 -5.36 14.52
CA ALA A 119 -1.37 -5.14 15.70
C ALA A 119 -2.19 -5.33 16.99
N ILE A 120 -3.33 -4.66 17.09
CA ILE A 120 -4.22 -4.76 18.26
C ILE A 120 -4.78 -6.16 18.40
N SER A 121 -5.28 -6.76 17.31
CA SER A 121 -5.92 -8.08 17.34
C SER A 121 -4.94 -9.20 17.69
N ALA A 122 -3.71 -9.13 17.17
CA ALA A 122 -2.66 -10.10 17.47
C ALA A 122 -2.15 -9.96 18.90
N CYS A 123 -1.89 -8.74 19.38
CA CYS A 123 -1.51 -8.50 20.77
C CYS A 123 -2.58 -9.00 21.76
N LYS A 124 -3.85 -8.75 21.45
CA LYS A 124 -4.99 -9.25 22.27
C LYS A 124 -5.26 -10.75 22.09
N GLY A 125 -4.53 -11.43 21.20
CA GLY A 125 -4.70 -12.85 20.95
C GLY A 125 -6.10 -13.25 20.45
N PHE A 126 -6.84 -12.35 19.77
CA PHE A 126 -8.24 -12.58 19.41
C PHE A 126 -8.45 -13.87 18.63
N TYR A 127 -7.55 -14.21 17.72
CA TYR A 127 -7.67 -15.39 16.87
C TYR A 127 -7.46 -16.68 17.65
N GLN A 128 -6.42 -16.73 18.50
CA GLN A 128 -6.14 -17.90 19.33
C GLN A 128 -7.23 -18.08 20.39
N LEU A 129 -7.55 -17.03 21.13
CA LEU A 129 -8.57 -17.08 22.19
C LEU A 129 -9.98 -17.38 21.66
N ASN A 130 -10.29 -16.94 20.42
CA ASN A 130 -11.55 -17.33 19.78
C ASN A 130 -11.60 -18.84 19.51
N ARG A 131 -10.52 -19.44 18.99
CA ARG A 131 -10.45 -20.90 18.78
C ARG A 131 -10.57 -21.67 20.09
N ASP A 132 -9.81 -21.25 21.10
CA ASP A 132 -9.83 -21.87 22.43
C ASP A 132 -11.24 -21.82 23.02
N THR A 133 -11.87 -20.65 23.04
CA THR A 133 -13.22 -20.45 23.57
C THR A 133 -14.26 -21.29 22.78
N SER A 134 -14.14 -21.34 21.46
CA SER A 134 -15.02 -22.14 20.61
C SER A 134 -14.87 -23.65 20.85
N SER A 135 -13.70 -24.09 21.29
CA SER A 135 -13.43 -25.49 21.69
C SER A 135 -13.78 -25.79 23.15
N GLY A 136 -14.30 -24.83 23.90
CA GLY A 136 -14.72 -24.99 25.31
C GLY A 136 -13.66 -24.59 26.35
N ILE A 137 -12.49 -24.09 25.92
CA ILE A 137 -11.44 -23.60 26.81
C ILE A 137 -11.74 -22.13 27.18
N TRP A 138 -11.92 -21.84 28.45
CA TRP A 138 -12.27 -20.50 28.92
C TRP A 138 -11.18 -19.90 29.81
N ARG A 139 -10.45 -18.91 29.29
CA ARG A 139 -9.45 -18.09 30.00
C ARG A 139 -8.21 -18.81 30.55
N GLU A 140 -8.07 -20.12 30.36
CA GLU A 140 -6.94 -20.90 30.95
C GLU A 140 -5.57 -20.35 30.54
N ASN A 141 -5.45 -19.88 29.29
CA ASN A 141 -4.18 -19.39 28.73
C ASN A 141 -4.19 -17.88 28.41
N ALA A 142 -5.26 -17.15 28.77
CA ALA A 142 -5.43 -15.76 28.32
C ALA A 142 -4.33 -14.84 28.83
N PHE A 143 -3.93 -14.96 30.10
CA PHE A 143 -2.91 -14.09 30.69
C PHE A 143 -1.49 -14.34 30.16
N ASP A 144 -1.21 -15.56 29.71
CA ASP A 144 0.10 -15.90 29.14
C ASP A 144 0.19 -15.56 27.63
N THR A 145 -0.96 -15.41 26.97
CA THR A 145 -1.05 -15.20 25.52
C THR A 145 -1.21 -13.73 25.15
N VAL A 146 -1.90 -12.95 25.98
CA VAL A 146 -2.28 -11.56 25.67
C VAL A 146 -1.15 -10.59 26.03
N ILE A 147 -0.80 -9.72 25.09
CA ILE A 147 -0.05 -8.49 25.31
C ILE A 147 -1.05 -7.34 25.24
N ASP A 148 -1.16 -6.52 26.28
CA ASP A 148 -2.02 -5.34 26.19
C ASP A 148 -1.36 -4.27 25.30
N PHE A 149 -2.13 -3.56 24.50
CA PHE A 149 -1.63 -2.52 23.61
C PHE A 149 -1.37 -1.22 24.39
N TYR A 150 -0.56 -1.35 25.44
CA TYR A 150 -0.23 -0.30 26.40
C TYR A 150 1.22 -0.48 26.88
N ASP A 151 2.01 0.61 26.86
CA ASP A 151 3.42 0.65 27.26
C ASP A 151 4.29 -0.41 26.57
N ILE A 152 3.98 -0.70 25.32
CA ILE A 152 4.75 -1.59 24.44
C ILE A 152 5.53 -0.81 23.40
N ASN A 153 6.51 -1.46 22.81
CA ASN A 153 7.32 -0.91 21.73
C ASN A 153 6.80 -1.37 20.37
N VAL A 154 6.46 -0.41 19.50
CA VAL A 154 6.00 -0.66 18.14
C VAL A 154 7.03 -0.16 17.14
N GLY A 155 7.58 -1.07 16.36
CA GLY A 155 8.54 -0.80 15.30
C GLY A 155 7.86 -0.61 13.95
N VAL A 156 8.19 0.46 13.25
CA VAL A 156 7.73 0.78 11.90
C VAL A 156 8.91 0.74 10.94
N ILE A 157 8.91 -0.18 10.00
CA ILE A 157 9.94 -0.30 8.97
C ILE A 157 9.51 0.49 7.75
N SER A 158 10.28 1.54 7.42
CA SER A 158 10.09 2.53 6.37
C SER A 158 9.12 3.68 6.71
N GLY A 159 9.59 4.92 6.52
CA GLY A 159 8.88 6.17 6.72
C GLY A 159 8.22 6.74 5.46
N GLY A 160 7.78 5.87 4.54
CA GLY A 160 6.94 6.22 3.39
C GLY A 160 5.52 6.65 3.78
N TYR A 161 4.59 6.73 2.82
CA TYR A 161 3.21 7.16 3.08
C TYR A 161 2.52 6.30 4.15
N VAL A 162 2.61 4.97 4.01
CA VAL A 162 1.98 4.02 4.94
C VAL A 162 2.60 4.12 6.33
N GLY A 163 3.93 4.07 6.44
CA GLY A 163 4.62 4.14 7.72
C GLY A 163 4.33 5.43 8.49
N ARG A 164 4.29 6.59 7.80
CA ARG A 164 3.90 7.86 8.40
C ARG A 164 2.46 7.85 8.90
N HIS A 165 1.55 7.23 8.12
CA HIS A 165 0.16 7.12 8.53
C HIS A 165 0.01 6.15 9.72
N MET A 166 0.73 5.03 9.73
CA MET A 166 0.79 4.11 10.87
C MET A 166 1.25 4.84 12.14
N VAL A 167 2.33 5.62 12.10
CA VAL A 167 2.78 6.44 13.24
C VAL A 167 1.69 7.42 13.68
N LYS A 168 1.01 8.09 12.74
CA LYS A 168 -0.11 9.00 13.05
C LYS A 168 -1.23 8.30 13.80
N LEU A 169 -1.58 7.07 13.43
CA LEU A 169 -2.59 6.27 14.12
C LEU A 169 -2.11 5.82 15.50
N LEU A 170 -0.85 5.35 15.61
CA LEU A 170 -0.23 4.89 16.87
C LEU A 170 -0.17 5.99 17.94
N LYS A 171 -0.05 7.26 17.55
CA LYS A 171 -0.05 8.40 18.50
C LYS A 171 -1.33 8.52 19.33
N ASN A 172 -2.40 7.82 19.00
CA ASN A 172 -3.62 7.78 19.81
C ASN A 172 -3.56 6.73 20.94
N PHE A 173 -2.46 5.97 21.02
CA PHE A 173 -2.24 4.92 22.01
C PHE A 173 -1.05 5.25 22.90
N HIS A 174 -0.98 4.64 24.07
CA HIS A 174 0.17 4.74 24.98
C HIS A 174 1.20 3.68 24.60
N VAL A 175 1.92 3.91 23.50
CA VAL A 175 2.97 3.01 22.99
C VAL A 175 4.23 3.81 22.63
N ASN A 176 5.39 3.17 22.70
CA ASN A 176 6.65 3.74 22.23
C ASN A 176 6.82 3.41 20.75
N ILE A 177 7.10 4.41 19.91
CA ILE A 177 7.15 4.24 18.45
C ILE A 177 8.59 4.38 17.97
N TYR A 178 9.14 3.30 17.41
CA TYR A 178 10.47 3.24 16.80
C TYR A 178 10.34 3.15 15.27
N MET A 179 11.26 3.75 14.54
CA MET A 179 11.26 3.69 13.08
C MET A 179 12.65 3.39 12.55
N TYR A 180 12.71 2.42 11.64
CA TYR A 180 13.85 2.20 10.76
C TYR A 180 13.54 2.72 9.36
N ASP A 181 14.37 3.64 8.89
CA ASP A 181 14.38 4.11 7.51
C ASP A 181 15.80 4.52 7.15
N PRO A 182 16.41 3.95 6.08
CA PRO A 182 17.80 4.24 5.73
C PRO A 182 17.99 5.63 5.12
N ILE A 183 16.91 6.27 4.63
CA ILE A 183 16.95 7.55 3.90
C ILE A 183 16.67 8.72 4.82
N LEU A 184 15.67 8.58 5.71
CA LEU A 184 15.23 9.67 6.56
C LEU A 184 16.23 9.95 7.67
N THR A 185 16.47 11.25 7.98
CA THR A 185 17.30 11.65 9.12
C THR A 185 16.58 11.43 10.45
N ALA A 186 17.30 11.50 11.56
CA ALA A 186 16.72 11.39 12.90
C ALA A 186 15.71 12.53 13.17
N GLU A 187 16.02 13.74 12.71
CA GLU A 187 15.13 14.90 12.85
C GLU A 187 13.84 14.72 12.05
N GLN A 188 13.92 14.15 10.83
CA GLN A 188 12.75 13.86 10.01
C GLN A 188 11.86 12.80 10.65
N ILE A 189 12.45 11.74 11.21
CA ILE A 189 11.70 10.69 11.91
C ILE A 189 11.09 11.21 13.21
N SER A 190 11.82 12.03 13.97
CA SER A 190 11.30 12.69 15.16
C SER A 190 10.12 13.63 14.83
N ALA A 191 10.19 14.35 13.71
CA ALA A 191 9.08 15.19 13.24
C ALA A 191 7.82 14.39 12.87
N ILE A 192 7.98 13.13 12.41
CA ILE A 192 6.87 12.20 12.19
C ILE A 192 6.28 11.76 13.54
N GLY A 193 7.09 11.69 14.59
CA GLY A 193 6.72 11.29 15.97
C GLY A 193 7.12 9.88 16.33
N ALA A 194 8.29 9.45 15.84
CA ALA A 194 8.93 8.19 16.17
C ALA A 194 10.41 8.44 16.55
N GLU A 195 11.05 7.46 17.16
CA GLU A 195 12.49 7.45 17.42
C GLU A 195 13.19 6.67 16.31
N LYS A 196 14.27 7.27 15.72
CA LYS A 196 15.08 6.58 14.72
C LYS A 196 15.99 5.55 15.39
N VAL A 197 15.95 4.32 14.86
CA VAL A 197 16.82 3.21 15.31
C VAL A 197 17.37 2.44 14.09
N SER A 198 18.39 1.60 14.32
CA SER A 198 18.81 0.60 13.32
C SER A 198 17.79 -0.52 13.16
N LEU A 199 17.89 -1.33 12.09
CA LEU A 199 16.98 -2.46 11.88
C LEU A 199 17.13 -3.48 13.04
N GLU A 200 18.35 -3.82 13.42
CA GLU A 200 18.64 -4.76 14.51
C GLU A 200 18.07 -4.25 15.84
N GLU A 201 18.26 -2.96 16.16
CA GLU A 201 17.69 -2.37 17.36
C GLU A 201 16.17 -2.41 17.35
N LEU A 202 15.52 -2.14 16.21
CA LEU A 202 14.08 -2.22 16.08
C LEU A 202 13.58 -3.64 16.35
N LEU A 203 14.19 -4.64 15.70
CA LEU A 203 13.81 -6.04 15.87
C LEU A 203 14.01 -6.52 17.32
N THR A 204 15.10 -6.10 17.97
CA THR A 204 15.41 -6.50 19.36
C THR A 204 14.49 -5.82 20.38
N LYS A 205 14.10 -4.56 20.14
CA LYS A 205 13.35 -3.76 21.13
C LYS A 205 11.84 -3.91 21.04
N CYS A 206 11.31 -4.17 19.83
CA CYS A 206 9.87 -4.02 19.59
C CYS A 206 9.07 -5.30 19.88
N ASP A 207 7.89 -5.10 20.44
CA ASP A 207 6.90 -6.14 20.69
C ASP A 207 6.01 -6.36 19.46
N VAL A 208 5.87 -5.31 18.62
CA VAL A 208 5.19 -5.34 17.32
C VAL A 208 6.10 -4.73 16.28
N VAL A 209 6.30 -5.40 15.16
CA VAL A 209 7.06 -4.92 14.01
C VAL A 209 6.14 -4.87 12.79
N SER A 210 5.94 -3.68 12.22
CA SER A 210 5.10 -3.46 11.04
C SER A 210 5.93 -3.02 9.84
N VAL A 211 5.88 -3.81 8.77
CA VAL A 211 6.67 -3.64 7.55
C VAL A 211 5.88 -2.82 6.53
N HIS A 212 6.49 -1.71 6.07
CA HIS A 212 5.93 -0.81 5.05
C HIS A 212 6.97 -0.45 3.98
N ALA A 213 8.03 -1.22 3.87
CA ALA A 213 9.10 -1.02 2.88
C ALA A 213 8.62 -1.37 1.46
N PRO A 214 9.07 -0.64 0.43
CA PRO A 214 8.80 -0.99 -0.96
C PRO A 214 9.52 -2.29 -1.37
N SER A 215 9.10 -2.92 -2.47
CA SER A 215 9.84 -4.01 -3.11
C SER A 215 10.83 -3.42 -4.11
N ILE A 216 12.07 -3.30 -3.70
CA ILE A 216 13.22 -2.84 -4.49
C ILE A 216 14.42 -3.75 -4.19
N PRO A 217 15.50 -3.73 -5.00
CA PRO A 217 16.64 -4.62 -4.75
C PRO A 217 17.23 -4.50 -3.34
N GLU A 218 17.24 -3.30 -2.75
CA GLU A 218 17.79 -3.03 -1.43
C GLU A 218 16.94 -3.58 -0.28
N THR A 219 15.68 -3.90 -0.53
CA THR A 219 14.74 -4.44 0.46
C THR A 219 14.37 -5.88 0.21
N ASP A 220 14.88 -6.48 -0.87
CA ASP A 220 14.64 -7.90 -1.16
C ASP A 220 15.26 -8.78 -0.07
N ASN A 221 14.43 -9.65 0.51
CA ASN A 221 14.81 -10.48 1.67
C ASN A 221 15.45 -9.67 2.83
N MET A 222 15.04 -8.42 3.04
CA MET A 222 15.55 -7.57 4.12
C MET A 222 15.36 -8.23 5.50
N LEU A 223 14.23 -8.90 5.71
CA LEU A 223 13.99 -9.76 6.86
C LEU A 223 14.26 -11.22 6.48
N HIS A 224 15.19 -11.83 7.18
CA HIS A 224 15.67 -13.17 6.91
C HIS A 224 16.09 -13.87 8.22
N LYS A 225 16.46 -15.14 8.16
CA LYS A 225 16.86 -15.93 9.34
C LYS A 225 17.85 -15.24 10.26
N GLY A 226 18.83 -14.52 9.68
CA GLY A 226 19.91 -13.86 10.45
C GLY A 226 19.41 -12.70 11.34
N ASN A 227 18.23 -12.14 11.05
CA ASN A 227 17.68 -11.05 11.83
C ASN A 227 16.27 -11.31 12.39
N LEU A 228 15.46 -12.19 11.81
CA LEU A 228 14.19 -12.60 12.41
C LEU A 228 14.37 -13.20 13.81
N CYS A 229 15.46 -13.93 14.04
CA CYS A 229 15.82 -14.51 15.33
C CYS A 229 16.09 -13.45 16.42
N LEU A 230 16.33 -12.18 16.06
CA LEU A 230 16.52 -11.07 17.01
C LEU A 230 15.21 -10.58 17.63
N MET A 231 14.06 -10.88 17.01
CA MET A 231 12.77 -10.46 17.53
C MET A 231 12.50 -11.10 18.89
N LYS A 232 11.79 -10.41 19.75
CA LYS A 232 11.39 -10.92 21.07
C LYS A 232 10.49 -12.14 20.96
N ASP A 233 10.51 -13.00 21.97
CA ASP A 233 9.49 -14.03 22.13
C ASP A 233 8.11 -13.39 22.26
N LYS A 234 7.12 -13.97 21.61
CA LYS A 234 5.75 -13.46 21.48
C LYS A 234 5.61 -12.18 20.67
N ALA A 235 6.66 -11.69 20.03
CA ALA A 235 6.53 -10.52 19.16
C ALA A 235 5.62 -10.79 17.95
N VAL A 236 4.97 -9.73 17.50
CA VAL A 236 4.07 -9.74 16.34
C VAL A 236 4.78 -9.13 15.14
N LEU A 237 4.87 -9.88 14.06
CA LEU A 237 5.36 -9.39 12.76
C LEU A 237 4.17 -9.15 11.82
N ILE A 238 4.11 -7.95 11.24
CA ILE A 238 3.04 -7.56 10.31
C ILE A 238 3.67 -7.20 8.96
N ASN A 239 3.22 -7.87 7.90
CA ASN A 239 3.61 -7.51 6.54
C ASN A 239 2.38 -7.24 5.68
N THR A 240 2.10 -5.97 5.45
CA THR A 240 1.09 -5.45 4.53
C THR A 240 1.72 -4.67 3.38
N ALA A 241 3.02 -4.87 3.15
CA ALA A 241 3.80 -4.17 2.13
C ALA A 241 3.99 -5.01 0.86
N ARG A 242 5.01 -5.86 0.83
CA ARG A 242 5.30 -6.80 -0.26
C ARG A 242 5.91 -8.08 0.31
N GLY A 243 5.57 -9.23 -0.31
CA GLY A 243 6.08 -10.54 0.12
C GLY A 243 7.61 -10.63 0.03
N SER A 244 8.21 -10.09 -1.03
CA SER A 244 9.66 -10.16 -1.28
C SER A 244 10.53 -9.47 -0.21
N VAL A 245 9.96 -8.61 0.63
CA VAL A 245 10.71 -7.94 1.71
C VAL A 245 11.12 -8.91 2.81
N ILE A 246 10.45 -10.03 2.93
CA ILE A 246 10.75 -11.09 3.90
C ILE A 246 11.12 -12.35 3.13
N ASN A 247 12.21 -13.01 3.52
CA ASN A 247 12.47 -14.36 3.05
C ASN A 247 11.39 -15.28 3.61
N GLU A 248 10.50 -15.75 2.75
CA GLU A 248 9.30 -16.48 3.17
C GLU A 248 9.64 -17.81 3.86
N GLN A 249 10.65 -18.55 3.37
CA GLN A 249 11.06 -19.80 4.00
C GLN A 249 11.66 -19.57 5.39
N ASP A 250 12.50 -18.56 5.54
CA ASP A 250 13.09 -18.19 6.83
C ASP A 250 12.01 -17.77 7.83
N LEU A 251 10.97 -17.06 7.37
CA LEU A 251 9.82 -16.71 8.18
C LEU A 251 9.03 -17.95 8.62
N ILE A 252 8.77 -18.89 7.71
CA ILE A 252 8.08 -20.15 8.02
C ILE A 252 8.88 -20.93 9.08
N ASP A 253 10.19 -21.05 8.92
CA ASP A 253 11.05 -21.75 9.86
C ASP A 253 11.04 -21.11 11.24
N GLU A 254 11.04 -19.78 11.30
CA GLU A 254 10.95 -19.04 12.56
C GLU A 254 9.56 -19.20 13.22
N LEU A 255 8.49 -19.15 12.45
CA LEU A 255 7.12 -19.31 12.94
C LEU A 255 6.86 -20.73 13.48
N LYS A 256 7.47 -21.77 12.89
CA LYS A 256 7.40 -23.15 13.38
C LYS A 256 7.98 -23.32 14.80
N THR A 257 8.85 -22.44 15.25
CA THR A 257 9.32 -22.45 16.62
C THR A 257 8.25 -22.08 17.64
N GLY A 258 7.14 -21.46 17.18
CA GLY A 258 6.06 -20.95 18.03
C GLY A 258 6.39 -19.65 18.76
N ARG A 259 7.57 -19.07 18.50
CA ARG A 259 8.07 -17.90 19.22
C ARG A 259 7.46 -16.57 18.76
N LEU A 260 7.11 -16.48 17.48
CA LEU A 260 6.50 -15.28 16.88
C LEU A 260 5.05 -15.52 16.49
N PHE A 261 4.29 -14.42 16.33
CA PHE A 261 3.01 -14.39 15.66
C PHE A 261 3.10 -13.50 14.42
N ALA A 262 2.51 -13.91 13.29
CA ALA A 262 2.58 -13.13 12.07
C ALA A 262 1.19 -12.80 11.49
N CYS A 263 1.06 -11.56 10.97
CA CYS A 263 -0.07 -11.12 10.17
C CYS A 263 0.46 -10.78 8.77
N ILE A 264 0.15 -11.60 7.80
CA ILE A 264 0.70 -11.57 6.45
C ILE A 264 -0.42 -11.32 5.44
N ASP A 265 -0.38 -10.18 4.77
CA ASP A 265 -1.34 -9.85 3.71
C ASP A 265 -0.78 -10.09 2.30
N VAL A 266 0.54 -10.27 2.20
CA VAL A 266 1.29 -10.39 0.94
C VAL A 266 2.29 -11.53 1.01
N THR A 267 2.45 -12.28 -0.09
CA THR A 267 3.37 -13.42 -0.20
C THR A 267 4.25 -13.31 -1.44
N ASN A 268 5.24 -14.20 -1.56
CA ASN A 268 6.05 -14.30 -2.77
C ASN A 268 6.35 -15.80 -3.08
N PRO A 269 5.72 -16.38 -4.13
CA PRO A 269 4.84 -15.76 -5.13
C PRO A 269 3.48 -15.34 -4.57
N GLU A 270 2.74 -14.53 -5.36
CA GLU A 270 1.38 -14.14 -5.08
C GLU A 270 0.47 -14.48 -6.29
N PRO A 271 -0.59 -15.29 -6.12
CA PRO A 271 -0.99 -15.97 -4.88
C PRO A 271 0.04 -17.00 -4.41
N PRO A 272 0.06 -17.30 -3.08
CA PRO A 272 0.96 -18.32 -2.55
C PRO A 272 0.62 -19.71 -3.11
N VAL A 273 1.64 -20.55 -3.31
CA VAL A 273 1.46 -21.93 -3.80
C VAL A 273 0.49 -22.73 -2.91
N GLU A 274 -0.13 -23.76 -3.47
CA GLU A 274 -1.20 -24.49 -2.80
C GLU A 274 -0.75 -25.14 -1.48
N ASP A 275 0.47 -25.64 -1.42
CA ASP A 275 1.08 -26.30 -0.27
C ASP A 275 1.87 -25.35 0.63
N ASN A 276 1.79 -24.03 0.43
CA ASN A 276 2.46 -23.02 1.25
C ASN A 276 2.10 -23.20 2.74
N GLU A 277 3.13 -23.39 3.55
CA GLU A 277 2.98 -23.73 4.96
C GLU A 277 2.35 -22.59 5.80
N LEU A 278 2.50 -21.32 5.41
CA LEU A 278 1.83 -20.20 6.07
C LEU A 278 0.31 -20.40 6.19
N ARG A 279 -0.30 -21.17 5.26
CA ARG A 279 -1.74 -21.48 5.27
C ARG A 279 -2.17 -22.39 6.43
N ARG A 280 -1.22 -23.05 7.10
CA ARG A 280 -1.48 -24.12 8.07
C ARG A 280 -0.95 -23.81 9.47
N LEU A 281 -0.12 -22.77 9.61
CA LEU A 281 0.44 -22.36 10.88
C LEU A 281 -0.62 -21.66 11.76
N ASP A 282 -0.74 -22.11 13.00
CA ASP A 282 -1.72 -21.59 13.95
C ASP A 282 -1.41 -20.17 14.46
N ASN A 283 -0.16 -19.76 14.36
CA ASN A 283 0.36 -18.45 14.73
C ASN A 283 0.49 -17.50 13.53
N VAL A 284 -0.28 -17.74 12.45
CA VAL A 284 -0.33 -16.90 11.25
C VAL A 284 -1.75 -16.48 10.95
N ILE A 285 -1.93 -15.20 10.66
CA ILE A 285 -3.10 -14.68 9.95
C ILE A 285 -2.64 -14.37 8.53
N LEU A 286 -3.21 -15.08 7.56
CA LEU A 286 -2.93 -14.89 6.14
C LEU A 286 -4.16 -14.30 5.46
N THR A 287 -4.01 -13.14 4.80
CA THR A 287 -5.08 -12.48 4.05
C THR A 287 -4.69 -12.29 2.58
N PRO A 288 -5.65 -12.23 1.65
CA PRO A 288 -5.38 -12.27 0.21
C PRO A 288 -5.17 -10.88 -0.39
N HIS A 289 -4.12 -10.15 0.07
CA HIS A 289 -3.72 -8.82 -0.39
C HIS A 289 -4.87 -7.80 -0.37
N ILE A 290 -5.49 -7.65 0.79
CA ILE A 290 -6.67 -6.78 1.00
C ILE A 290 -6.42 -5.63 1.97
N ALA A 291 -5.18 -5.48 2.47
CA ALA A 291 -4.86 -4.43 3.44
C ALA A 291 -5.06 -3.02 2.89
N GLY A 292 -4.92 -2.85 1.57
CA GLY A 292 -5.17 -1.58 0.90
C GLY A 292 -6.64 -1.20 0.83
N THR A 293 -6.94 -0.27 -0.06
CA THR A 293 -8.31 0.17 -0.30
C THR A 293 -9.10 -0.88 -1.07
N VAL A 294 -10.10 -1.46 -0.41
CA VAL A 294 -11.04 -2.41 -1.00
C VAL A 294 -12.49 -1.93 -0.77
N SER A 295 -13.42 -2.43 -1.55
CA SER A 295 -14.85 -2.16 -1.41
C SER A 295 -15.16 -0.65 -1.35
N ASN A 296 -15.78 -0.17 -0.27
CA ASN A 296 -16.09 1.25 -0.06
C ASN A 296 -14.85 2.14 0.06
N GLY A 297 -13.71 1.59 0.46
CA GLY A 297 -12.43 2.30 0.54
C GLY A 297 -11.92 2.79 -0.81
N LEU A 298 -12.28 2.12 -1.93
CA LEU A 298 -11.93 2.55 -3.29
C LEU A 298 -12.40 3.98 -3.61
N LYS A 299 -13.40 4.48 -2.91
CA LYS A 299 -13.86 5.89 -3.05
C LYS A 299 -12.82 6.91 -2.60
N ARG A 300 -11.84 6.52 -1.73
CA ARG A 300 -10.69 7.38 -1.37
C ARG A 300 -9.84 7.70 -2.59
N ILE A 301 -9.68 6.71 -3.48
CA ILE A 301 -8.92 6.86 -4.73
C ILE A 301 -9.61 7.85 -5.67
N ALA A 302 -10.93 7.71 -5.86
CA ALA A 302 -11.70 8.63 -6.69
C ALA A 302 -11.67 10.07 -6.13
N LEU A 303 -11.79 10.22 -4.80
CA LEU A 303 -11.68 11.51 -4.14
C LEU A 303 -10.30 12.15 -4.41
N HIS A 304 -9.25 11.38 -4.17
CA HIS A 304 -7.86 11.84 -4.39
C HIS A 304 -7.61 12.22 -5.86
N ALA A 305 -8.07 11.40 -6.81
CA ALA A 305 -7.93 11.69 -8.24
C ALA A 305 -8.65 13.02 -8.62
N CYS A 306 -9.83 13.28 -8.05
CA CYS A 306 -10.51 14.57 -8.25
C CYS A 306 -9.73 15.73 -7.65
N GLU A 307 -9.16 15.58 -6.46
CA GLU A 307 -8.37 16.62 -5.80
C GLU A 307 -7.09 16.95 -6.58
N GLU A 308 -6.40 15.94 -7.13
CA GLU A 308 -5.23 16.15 -7.98
C GLU A 308 -5.59 16.85 -9.29
N LEU A 309 -6.73 16.46 -9.89
CA LEU A 309 -7.25 17.12 -11.09
C LEU A 309 -7.62 18.58 -10.82
N GLU A 310 -8.26 18.88 -9.68
CA GLU A 310 -8.60 20.25 -9.26
C GLU A 310 -7.36 21.11 -9.09
N ARG A 311 -6.31 20.56 -8.48
CA ARG A 311 -5.02 21.26 -8.35
C ARG A 311 -4.39 21.54 -9.70
N LEU A 312 -4.38 20.55 -10.60
CA LEU A 312 -3.85 20.73 -11.94
C LEU A 312 -4.58 21.88 -12.68
N VAL A 313 -5.91 21.86 -12.65
CA VAL A 313 -6.74 22.89 -13.31
C VAL A 313 -6.60 24.25 -12.66
N GLY A 314 -6.48 24.28 -11.34
CA GLY A 314 -6.23 25.51 -10.56
C GLY A 314 -4.81 26.07 -10.69
N GLY A 315 -3.92 25.39 -11.44
CA GLY A 315 -2.51 25.82 -11.58
C GLY A 315 -1.67 25.57 -10.31
N GLU A 316 -2.18 24.78 -9.38
CA GLU A 316 -1.47 24.40 -8.16
C GLU A 316 -0.54 23.20 -8.41
N LYS A 317 0.43 23.02 -7.53
CA LYS A 317 1.26 21.80 -7.53
C LYS A 317 0.41 20.61 -7.10
N MET A 318 0.40 19.55 -7.91
CA MET A 318 -0.20 18.27 -7.53
C MET A 318 0.58 17.67 -6.35
N ARG A 319 -0.12 17.12 -5.35
CA ARG A 319 0.50 16.63 -4.10
C ARG A 319 1.30 15.35 -4.28
N THR A 320 0.80 14.48 -5.17
CA THR A 320 1.35 13.14 -5.40
C THR A 320 1.97 13.02 -6.79
N GLU A 321 2.43 14.14 -7.33
CA GLU A 321 3.19 14.15 -8.58
C GLU A 321 4.49 13.36 -8.42
N VAL A 322 4.66 12.38 -9.28
CA VAL A 322 5.78 11.45 -9.22
C VAL A 322 7.01 12.06 -9.90
N ASN A 323 8.14 12.00 -9.22
CA ASN A 323 9.41 12.31 -9.83
C ASN A 323 9.87 11.14 -10.71
N LEU A 324 9.80 11.32 -12.05
CA LEU A 324 10.18 10.29 -13.02
C LEU A 324 11.67 9.91 -12.97
N ASP A 325 12.52 10.77 -12.43
CA ASP A 325 13.95 10.48 -12.28
C ASP A 325 14.22 9.52 -11.09
N GLU A 326 13.23 9.27 -10.22
CA GLU A 326 13.34 8.39 -9.04
C GLU A 326 12.51 7.09 -9.17
N LEU A 327 12.09 6.72 -10.38
CA LEU A 327 11.23 5.55 -10.64
C LEU A 327 11.78 4.23 -10.06
N ALA A 328 13.09 4.06 -10.02
CA ALA A 328 13.73 2.87 -9.47
C ALA A 328 13.45 2.67 -7.97
N ARG A 329 13.12 3.75 -7.24
CA ARG A 329 12.85 3.74 -5.80
C ARG A 329 11.36 3.62 -5.44
N LEU A 330 10.48 3.63 -6.46
CA LEU A 330 9.05 3.53 -6.24
C LEU A 330 8.60 2.05 -6.22
N ALA A 331 7.60 1.77 -5.38
CA ALA A 331 6.96 0.46 -5.29
C ALA A 331 6.16 0.09 -6.54
#